data_7bbc79184de0daa35ca844d0b609cfc0
#
_entry.id   7bbc79184de0daa35ca844d0b609cfc0
#
_cell.length_a   1.000
_cell.length_b   1.000
_cell.length_c   1.000
_cell.angle_alpha   90.00
_cell.angle_beta   90.00
_cell.angle_gamma   90.00
#
_symmetry.space_group_name_H-M   'P 1'
#
loop_
_entity.id
_entity.type
_entity.pdbx_description
1 polymer ?
#
loop_
_entity_poly.entity_id
_entity_poly.type
_entity_poly.pdbx_seq_one_letter_code
_entity_poly.pdbx_strand_id
1 'polypeptide(L)'
;LFRRSIAESIRMNLWLGDKGGTLNTGYNSFDGLLKIVNERVKNNSLFYNRTDLDDFLSEYHVTEAFSQIIAESNPRRKGLFPEGQCAFFVSPNIYSIYENYLDTAFGAAAYSDNQYGRKSLMYHGFPVIEINLEPAISESSLSSSFIIFTDRRNLVMAVNTADNPASEVRMWYNPDEMENRQRAVFAIGCEILDDELVSAVINQA
;
A
#
# COMPACT_ATOMS: atom_id res chain seq x y z
N LEU A 1 -6.31 0.19 23.70
CA LEU A 1 -5.70 -1.02 23.12
C LEU A 1 -6.55 -1.60 21.99
N PHE A 2 -7.80 -2.00 22.25
CA PHE A 2 -8.68 -2.70 21.30
C PHE A 2 -8.91 -1.95 19.97
N ARG A 3 -9.26 -0.65 20.00
CA ARG A 3 -9.43 0.16 18.77
C ARG A 3 -8.18 0.23 17.91
N ARG A 4 -7.01 0.35 18.53
CA ARG A 4 -5.73 0.41 17.83
C ARG A 4 -5.43 -0.93 17.14
N SER A 5 -5.66 -2.05 17.83
CA SER A 5 -5.46 -3.39 17.28
C SER A 5 -6.38 -3.66 16.07
N ILE A 6 -7.65 -3.22 16.15
CA ILE A 6 -8.59 -3.33 15.02
C ILE A 6 -8.11 -2.49 13.83
N ALA A 7 -7.74 -1.24 14.07
CA ALA A 7 -7.26 -0.35 13.00
C ALA A 7 -6.01 -0.91 12.31
N GLU A 8 -5.10 -1.49 13.09
CA GLU A 8 -3.89 -2.14 12.57
C GLU A 8 -4.22 -3.39 11.75
N SER A 9 -5.14 -4.23 12.24
CA SER A 9 -5.63 -5.41 11.50
C SER A 9 -6.31 -5.01 10.19
N ILE A 10 -7.16 -3.97 10.18
CA ILE A 10 -7.79 -3.45 8.96
C ILE A 10 -6.74 -2.95 7.98
N ARG A 11 -5.75 -2.19 8.45
CA ARG A 11 -4.66 -1.68 7.62
C ARG A 11 -3.87 -2.82 6.97
N MET A 12 -3.53 -3.85 7.74
CA MET A 12 -2.81 -5.01 7.22
C MET A 12 -3.65 -5.79 6.20
N ASN A 13 -4.93 -6.06 6.49
CA ASN A 13 -5.83 -6.71 5.54
C ASN A 13 -6.02 -5.89 4.26
N LEU A 14 -6.08 -4.54 4.36
CA LEU A 14 -6.21 -3.65 3.19
C LEU A 14 -5.06 -3.81 2.19
N TRP A 15 -3.84 -4.07 2.67
CA TRP A 15 -2.67 -4.22 1.82
C TRP A 15 -2.32 -5.67 1.52
N LEU A 16 -2.32 -6.55 2.53
CA LEU A 16 -1.82 -7.93 2.46
C LEU A 16 -2.92 -8.99 2.41
N GLY A 17 -4.20 -8.60 2.51
CA GLY A 17 -5.29 -9.57 2.56
C GLY A 17 -5.23 -10.57 1.42
N ASP A 18 -5.44 -11.85 1.73
CA ASP A 18 -5.50 -12.95 0.77
C ASP A 18 -6.59 -13.94 1.17
N LYS A 19 -7.76 -13.80 0.55
CA LYS A 19 -8.92 -14.66 0.81
C LYS A 19 -8.68 -16.14 0.46
N GLY A 20 -7.83 -16.40 -0.52
CA GLY A 20 -7.45 -17.75 -0.96
C GLY A 20 -6.20 -18.29 -0.29
N GLY A 21 -5.53 -17.50 0.54
CA GLY A 21 -4.25 -17.83 1.14
C GLY A 21 -4.36 -18.92 2.19
N THR A 22 -3.43 -19.85 2.13
CA THR A 22 -3.27 -20.93 3.12
C THR A 22 -2.37 -20.53 4.29
N LEU A 23 -1.83 -19.31 4.26
CA LEU A 23 -0.93 -18.82 5.28
C LEU A 23 -1.67 -18.46 6.58
N ASN A 24 -1.11 -18.86 7.71
CA ASN A 24 -1.63 -18.58 9.05
C ASN A 24 -1.43 -17.09 9.47
N THR A 25 -1.39 -16.17 8.51
CA THR A 25 -1.15 -14.76 8.78
C THR A 25 -2.31 -14.05 9.46
N GLY A 26 -3.50 -14.66 9.51
CA GLY A 26 -4.70 -14.04 10.04
C GLY A 26 -5.31 -12.94 9.17
N TYR A 27 -4.73 -12.66 7.99
CA TYR A 27 -5.19 -11.62 7.06
C TYR A 27 -5.95 -12.22 5.86
N ASN A 28 -6.98 -13.03 6.13
CA ASN A 28 -7.72 -13.78 5.10
C ASN A 28 -9.17 -13.27 4.91
N SER A 29 -9.46 -12.04 5.34
CA SER A 29 -10.83 -11.52 5.32
C SER A 29 -11.29 -11.15 3.90
N PHE A 30 -10.43 -10.54 3.10
CA PHE A 30 -10.66 -10.13 1.70
C PHE A 30 -9.31 -9.97 0.99
N ASP A 31 -9.35 -9.85 -0.33
CA ASP A 31 -8.13 -9.64 -1.13
C ASP A 31 -7.66 -8.19 -1.00
N GLY A 32 -6.40 -8.02 -0.58
CA GLY A 32 -5.78 -6.73 -0.35
C GLY A 32 -5.25 -6.08 -1.63
N LEU A 33 -4.98 -4.78 -1.56
CA LEU A 33 -4.52 -3.97 -2.70
C LEU A 33 -3.25 -4.53 -3.35
N LEU A 34 -2.29 -5.00 -2.55
CA LEU A 34 -1.02 -5.55 -3.08
C LEU A 34 -1.26 -6.86 -3.85
N LYS A 35 -2.17 -7.72 -3.36
CA LYS A 35 -2.57 -8.93 -4.08
C LYS A 35 -3.26 -8.59 -5.40
N ILE A 36 -4.21 -7.65 -5.37
CA ILE A 36 -4.92 -7.19 -6.57
C ILE A 36 -3.93 -6.65 -7.61
N VAL A 37 -2.99 -5.79 -7.21
CA VAL A 37 -1.93 -5.27 -8.09
C VAL A 37 -1.10 -6.42 -8.66
N ASN A 38 -0.65 -7.37 -7.82
CA ASN A 38 0.16 -8.49 -8.25
C ASN A 38 -0.56 -9.38 -9.29
N GLU A 39 -1.84 -9.67 -9.09
CA GLU A 39 -2.65 -10.40 -10.06
C GLU A 39 -2.79 -9.64 -11.39
N ARG A 40 -2.98 -8.32 -11.32
CA ARG A 40 -3.08 -7.46 -12.50
C ARG A 40 -1.76 -7.33 -13.24
N VAL A 41 -0.64 -7.29 -12.56
CA VAL A 41 0.70 -7.35 -13.16
C VAL A 41 0.89 -8.70 -13.88
N LYS A 42 0.56 -9.82 -13.24
CA LYS A 42 0.64 -11.16 -13.86
C LYS A 42 -0.22 -11.28 -15.11
N ASN A 43 -1.40 -10.68 -15.09
CA ASN A 43 -2.33 -10.68 -16.23
C ASN A 43 -2.00 -9.59 -17.27
N ASN A 44 -0.97 -8.79 -17.05
CA ASN A 44 -0.58 -7.64 -17.89
C ASN A 44 -1.74 -6.67 -18.18
N SER A 45 -2.58 -6.43 -17.17
CA SER A 45 -3.77 -5.57 -17.29
C SER A 45 -3.51 -4.11 -16.91
N LEU A 46 -2.40 -3.81 -16.25
CA LEU A 46 -2.00 -2.45 -15.93
C LEU A 46 -1.40 -1.75 -17.15
N PHE A 47 -1.54 -0.43 -17.22
CA PHE A 47 -0.97 0.35 -18.31
C PHE A 47 0.56 0.25 -18.39
N TYR A 48 1.23 0.26 -17.25
CA TYR A 48 2.67 0.05 -17.15
C TYR A 48 2.99 -0.87 -15.98
N ASN A 49 3.71 -1.94 -16.25
CA ASN A 49 4.16 -2.87 -15.23
C ASN A 49 5.55 -3.41 -15.54
N ARG A 50 6.31 -3.71 -14.48
CA ARG A 50 7.59 -4.42 -14.54
C ARG A 50 7.68 -5.39 -13.37
N THR A 51 8.42 -6.47 -13.57
CA THR A 51 8.56 -7.56 -12.60
C THR A 51 10.00 -7.80 -12.19
N ASP A 52 10.90 -6.92 -12.59
CA ASP A 52 12.36 -7.03 -12.45
C ASP A 52 12.92 -6.13 -11.34
N LEU A 53 12.19 -5.98 -10.26
CA LEU A 53 12.59 -5.08 -9.17
C LEU A 53 13.88 -5.53 -8.46
N ASP A 54 14.26 -6.80 -8.56
CA ASP A 54 15.52 -7.31 -7.99
C ASP A 54 16.75 -6.64 -8.61
N ASP A 55 16.67 -6.21 -9.87
CA ASP A 55 17.72 -5.44 -10.53
C ASP A 55 17.83 -4.00 -10.01
N PHE A 56 16.84 -3.54 -9.22
CA PHE A 56 16.72 -2.16 -8.72
C PHE A 56 17.23 -1.95 -7.29
N LEU A 57 18.08 -2.81 -6.76
CA LEU A 57 18.63 -2.64 -5.41
C LEU A 57 19.64 -1.49 -5.28
N SER A 58 20.01 -0.82 -6.38
CA SER A 58 20.85 0.36 -6.35
C SER A 58 20.05 1.66 -6.41
N GLU A 59 20.61 2.73 -5.84
CA GLU A 59 20.03 4.08 -5.83
C GLU A 59 19.69 4.58 -7.24
N TYR A 60 20.56 4.31 -8.21
CA TYR A 60 20.36 4.69 -9.61
C TYR A 60 19.12 4.01 -10.21
N HIS A 61 18.96 2.71 -10.00
CA HIS A 61 17.85 1.94 -10.55
C HIS A 61 16.49 2.36 -9.97
N VAL A 62 16.43 2.71 -8.68
CA VAL A 62 15.19 3.21 -8.05
C VAL A 62 14.74 4.54 -8.68
N THR A 63 15.67 5.47 -8.88
CA THR A 63 15.35 6.76 -9.53
C THR A 63 14.98 6.60 -11.00
N GLU A 64 15.62 5.67 -11.71
CA GLU A 64 15.26 5.30 -13.07
C GLU A 64 13.84 4.71 -13.14
N ALA A 65 13.49 3.80 -12.22
CA ALA A 65 12.14 3.24 -12.14
C ALA A 65 11.07 4.33 -11.94
N PHE A 66 11.30 5.27 -11.03
CA PHE A 66 10.40 6.40 -10.83
C PHE A 66 10.26 7.26 -12.10
N SER A 67 11.38 7.53 -12.79
CA SER A 67 11.37 8.28 -14.05
C SER A 67 10.58 7.58 -15.14
N GLN A 68 10.80 6.28 -15.32
CA GLN A 68 10.10 5.47 -16.32
C GLN A 68 8.59 5.41 -16.03
N ILE A 69 8.19 5.21 -14.77
CA ILE A 69 6.78 5.21 -14.35
C ILE A 69 6.08 6.52 -14.74
N ILE A 70 6.75 7.66 -14.58
CA ILE A 70 6.16 8.96 -14.95
C ILE A 70 6.15 9.11 -16.48
N ALA A 71 7.23 8.75 -17.17
CA ALA A 71 7.36 8.88 -18.64
C ALA A 71 6.30 8.03 -19.35
N GLU A 72 6.15 6.78 -18.92
CA GLU A 72 5.20 5.79 -19.47
C GLU A 72 3.78 5.92 -18.89
N SER A 73 3.49 7.01 -18.20
CA SER A 73 2.14 7.24 -17.65
C SER A 73 1.09 7.41 -18.75
N ASN A 74 -0.06 6.79 -18.56
CA ASN A 74 -1.24 6.98 -19.41
C ASN A 74 -1.58 8.48 -19.56
N PRO A 75 -1.96 8.97 -20.76
CA PRO A 75 -2.40 10.34 -20.97
C PRO A 75 -3.53 10.78 -20.02
N ARG A 76 -4.46 9.90 -19.68
CA ARG A 76 -5.53 10.18 -18.69
C ARG A 76 -4.94 10.48 -17.32
N ARG A 77 -3.97 9.69 -16.85
CA ARG A 77 -3.28 9.94 -15.58
C ARG A 77 -2.45 11.20 -15.62
N LYS A 78 -1.76 11.49 -16.74
CA LYS A 78 -1.03 12.75 -16.90
C LYS A 78 -1.93 13.98 -16.77
N GLY A 79 -3.18 13.87 -17.20
CA GLY A 79 -4.21 14.91 -16.99
C GLY A 79 -4.57 15.14 -15.52
N LEU A 80 -4.37 14.14 -14.63
CA LEU A 80 -4.63 14.25 -13.19
C LEU A 80 -3.44 14.80 -12.38
N PHE A 81 -2.25 14.89 -12.98
CA PHE A 81 -1.05 15.38 -12.28
C PHE A 81 -1.22 16.76 -11.65
N PRO A 82 -1.83 17.76 -12.32
CA PRO A 82 -2.05 19.09 -11.73
C PRO A 82 -2.94 19.09 -10.49
N GLU A 83 -3.79 18.06 -10.31
CA GLU A 83 -4.65 17.94 -9.14
C GLU A 83 -3.90 17.54 -7.85
N GLY A 84 -2.63 17.07 -7.98
CA GLY A 84 -1.76 16.76 -6.86
C GLY A 84 -2.19 15.54 -6.02
N GLN A 85 -3.07 14.69 -6.54
CA GLN A 85 -3.54 13.49 -5.83
C GLN A 85 -2.75 12.23 -6.16
N CYS A 86 -1.91 12.26 -7.21
CA CYS A 86 -1.04 11.14 -7.54
C CYS A 86 0.09 11.00 -6.52
N ALA A 87 0.42 9.75 -6.18
CA ALA A 87 1.47 9.42 -5.21
C ALA A 87 2.17 8.11 -5.56
N PHE A 88 3.42 8.00 -5.14
CA PHE A 88 4.16 6.75 -5.11
C PHE A 88 3.92 6.04 -3.77
N PHE A 89 3.49 4.80 -3.80
CA PHE A 89 3.41 3.90 -2.66
C PHE A 89 4.53 2.89 -2.79
N VAL A 90 5.44 2.86 -1.84
CA VAL A 90 6.66 2.07 -1.93
C VAL A 90 6.89 1.24 -0.68
N SER A 91 7.60 0.12 -0.85
CA SER A 91 8.07 -0.68 0.27
C SER A 91 9.19 0.03 1.06
N PRO A 92 9.42 -0.34 2.35
CA PRO A 92 10.40 0.31 3.21
C PRO A 92 11.83 0.28 2.68
N ASN A 93 12.22 -0.83 2.04
CA ASN A 93 13.56 -0.97 1.43
C ASN A 93 13.77 0.04 0.29
N ILE A 94 12.79 0.17 -0.61
CA ILE A 94 12.84 1.15 -1.71
C ILE A 94 12.84 2.58 -1.17
N TYR A 95 12.03 2.85 -0.14
CA TYR A 95 12.02 4.15 0.52
C TYR A 95 13.38 4.52 1.09
N SER A 96 14.03 3.60 1.81
CA SER A 96 15.36 3.81 2.40
C SER A 96 16.45 4.00 1.35
N ILE A 97 16.41 3.24 0.24
CA ILE A 97 17.35 3.41 -0.87
C ILE A 97 17.20 4.81 -1.48
N TYR A 98 15.98 5.24 -1.71
CA TYR A 98 15.70 6.57 -2.27
C TYR A 98 16.09 7.69 -1.29
N GLU A 99 15.86 7.52 0.01
CA GLU A 99 16.29 8.46 1.04
C GLU A 99 17.82 8.61 1.03
N ASN A 100 18.57 7.50 1.01
CA ASN A 100 20.04 7.52 0.92
C ASN A 100 20.54 8.24 -0.35
N TYR A 101 19.90 8.00 -1.49
CA TYR A 101 20.21 8.73 -2.72
C TYR A 101 20.05 10.24 -2.56
N LEU A 102 18.94 10.69 -1.98
CA LEU A 102 18.69 12.11 -1.76
C LEU A 102 19.70 12.73 -0.77
N ASP A 103 20.04 12.02 0.31
CA ASP A 103 21.02 12.46 1.29
C ASP A 103 22.41 12.62 0.65
N THR A 104 22.80 11.69 -0.24
CA THR A 104 24.10 11.72 -0.94
C THR A 104 24.14 12.79 -2.00
N ALA A 105 23.08 12.96 -2.78
CA ALA A 105 23.06 13.85 -3.94
C ALA A 105 22.77 15.31 -3.57
N PHE A 106 21.89 15.56 -2.61
CA PHE A 106 21.33 16.89 -2.34
C PHE A 106 21.41 17.31 -0.85
N GLY A 107 21.70 16.41 0.06
CA GLY A 107 21.75 16.69 1.49
C GLY A 107 20.44 17.26 2.04
N ALA A 108 20.51 18.18 2.97
CA ALA A 108 19.34 18.75 3.63
C ALA A 108 18.35 19.49 2.71
N ALA A 109 18.77 19.87 1.50
CA ALA A 109 17.91 20.57 0.53
C ALA A 109 16.88 19.64 -0.15
N ALA A 110 17.06 18.32 -0.02
CA ALA A 110 16.18 17.32 -0.66
C ALA A 110 14.82 17.15 0.02
N TYR A 111 14.66 17.65 1.24
CA TYR A 111 13.50 17.36 2.06
C TYR A 111 12.57 18.55 2.18
N SER A 112 11.25 18.28 2.09
CA SER A 112 10.25 19.23 2.53
C SER A 112 9.89 18.96 3.98
N ASP A 113 9.91 20.00 4.82
CA ASP A 113 9.48 19.89 6.22
C ASP A 113 7.98 19.63 6.29
N ASN A 114 7.62 18.51 6.88
CA ASN A 114 6.25 18.26 7.29
C ASN A 114 5.98 18.91 8.65
N GLN A 115 4.76 19.38 8.83
CA GLN A 115 4.24 20.04 10.04
C GLN A 115 4.46 19.24 11.35
N TYR A 116 4.89 17.98 11.26
CA TYR A 116 5.13 17.06 12.39
C TYR A 116 6.60 16.63 12.54
N GLY A 117 7.55 17.35 11.90
CA GLY A 117 8.98 17.05 12.02
C GLY A 117 9.43 15.74 11.34
N ARG A 118 8.58 15.11 10.53
CA ARG A 118 8.99 14.00 9.67
C ARG A 118 9.37 14.53 8.29
N LYS A 119 10.53 14.08 7.81
CA LYS A 119 10.94 14.34 6.42
C LYS A 119 9.93 13.70 5.47
N SER A 120 9.46 14.45 4.48
CA SER A 120 8.60 13.96 3.42
C SER A 120 9.42 13.84 2.13
N LEU A 121 9.52 12.64 1.59
CA LEU A 121 10.19 12.42 0.32
C LEU A 121 9.24 12.76 -0.82
N MET A 122 9.78 13.41 -1.85
CA MET A 122 9.04 13.75 -3.07
C MET A 122 9.89 13.45 -4.30
N TYR A 123 9.25 12.99 -5.36
CA TYR A 123 9.86 12.82 -6.67
C TYR A 123 9.06 13.60 -7.72
N HIS A 124 9.69 14.57 -8.39
CA HIS A 124 9.03 15.47 -9.36
C HIS A 124 7.71 16.10 -8.88
N GLY A 125 7.61 16.43 -7.58
CA GLY A 125 6.41 17.00 -6.98
C GLY A 125 5.36 15.98 -6.52
N PHE A 126 5.59 14.68 -6.76
CA PHE A 126 4.74 13.61 -6.26
C PHE A 126 5.26 13.07 -4.93
N PRO A 127 4.42 12.94 -3.90
CA PRO A 127 4.84 12.39 -2.63
C PRO A 127 5.18 10.90 -2.76
N VAL A 128 6.29 10.50 -2.11
CA VAL A 128 6.69 9.10 -1.94
C VAL A 128 6.28 8.65 -0.56
N ILE A 129 5.36 7.69 -0.50
CA ILE A 129 4.72 7.22 0.74
C ILE A 129 5.22 5.82 1.04
N GLU A 130 5.85 5.67 2.19
CA GLU A 130 6.26 4.38 2.71
C GLU A 130 5.06 3.58 3.21
N ILE A 131 4.92 2.35 2.75
CA ILE A 131 3.95 1.38 3.23
C ILE A 131 4.69 0.28 3.98
N ASN A 132 4.78 0.44 5.28
CA ASN A 132 5.41 -0.55 6.14
C ASN A 132 4.42 -1.66 6.51
N LEU A 133 4.70 -2.85 6.02
CA LEU A 133 3.90 -4.06 6.21
C LEU A 133 4.66 -5.15 6.98
N GLU A 134 5.86 -4.85 7.45
CA GLU A 134 6.63 -5.78 8.26
C GLU A 134 6.02 -5.98 9.68
N PRO A 135 6.11 -7.17 10.25
CA PRO A 135 6.73 -8.39 9.70
C PRO A 135 5.81 -9.24 8.80
N ALA A 136 4.54 -8.87 8.67
CA ALA A 136 3.51 -9.70 8.02
C ALA A 136 3.79 -9.99 6.53
N ILE A 137 4.47 -9.06 5.82
CA ILE A 137 4.78 -9.25 4.40
C ILE A 137 5.79 -10.39 4.18
N SER A 138 6.74 -10.58 5.09
CA SER A 138 7.76 -11.64 5.02
C SER A 138 7.16 -13.05 5.16
N GLU A 139 5.98 -13.15 5.78
CA GLU A 139 5.23 -14.41 5.93
C GLU A 139 4.23 -14.62 4.79
N SER A 140 4.06 -13.64 3.91
CA SER A 140 3.16 -13.71 2.77
C SER A 140 3.87 -14.22 1.52
N SER A 141 3.10 -14.71 0.53
CA SER A 141 3.61 -15.05 -0.80
C SER A 141 3.68 -13.84 -1.74
N LEU A 142 3.43 -12.64 -1.22
CA LEU A 142 3.44 -11.40 -1.99
C LEU A 142 4.85 -10.80 -2.03
N SER A 143 5.10 -9.99 -3.05
CA SER A 143 6.36 -9.27 -3.21
C SER A 143 6.66 -8.37 -2.02
N SER A 144 7.83 -8.56 -1.41
CA SER A 144 8.34 -7.71 -0.32
C SER A 144 8.80 -6.34 -0.81
N SER A 145 9.15 -6.23 -2.10
CA SER A 145 9.59 -5.00 -2.75
C SER A 145 8.62 -4.59 -3.83
N PHE A 146 8.08 -3.39 -3.73
CA PHE A 146 7.12 -2.87 -4.70
C PHE A 146 7.18 -1.34 -4.80
N ILE A 147 6.84 -0.85 -5.98
CA ILE A 147 6.59 0.55 -6.30
C ILE A 147 5.24 0.60 -7.02
N ILE A 148 4.27 1.30 -6.46
CA ILE A 148 2.95 1.51 -7.06
C ILE A 148 2.74 3.01 -7.23
N PHE A 149 2.42 3.46 -8.43
CA PHE A 149 2.11 4.85 -8.71
C PHE A 149 0.68 4.97 -9.24
N THR A 150 -0.14 5.71 -8.53
CA THR A 150 -1.55 5.92 -8.90
C THR A 150 -2.11 7.19 -8.24
N ASP A 151 -3.29 7.63 -8.68
CA ASP A 151 -4.10 8.60 -7.94
C ASP A 151 -4.65 7.95 -6.67
N ARG A 152 -4.56 8.65 -5.53
CA ARG A 152 -5.05 8.13 -4.24
C ARG A 152 -6.53 7.78 -4.25
N ARG A 153 -7.33 8.48 -5.05
CA ARG A 153 -8.77 8.25 -5.21
C ARG A 153 -9.09 6.96 -5.96
N ASN A 154 -8.10 6.41 -6.68
CA ASN A 154 -8.24 5.16 -7.40
C ASN A 154 -8.18 3.93 -6.47
N LEU A 155 -7.62 4.10 -5.28
CA LEU A 155 -7.57 3.07 -4.24
C LEU A 155 -8.76 3.24 -3.30
N VAL A 156 -9.74 2.37 -3.39
CA VAL A 156 -11.01 2.51 -2.66
C VAL A 156 -11.17 1.43 -1.61
N MET A 157 -11.59 1.85 -0.44
CA MET A 157 -12.04 0.96 0.63
C MET A 157 -13.56 1.05 0.73
N ALA A 158 -14.24 -0.06 0.57
CA ALA A 158 -15.69 -0.18 0.75
C ALA A 158 -16.00 -0.67 2.16
N VAL A 159 -16.95 -0.02 2.81
CA VAL A 159 -17.43 -0.39 4.14
C VAL A 159 -18.94 -0.52 4.09
N ASN A 160 -19.49 -1.67 4.51
CA ASN A 160 -20.94 -1.84 4.61
C ASN A 160 -21.48 -1.11 5.83
N THR A 161 -22.37 -0.14 5.59
CA THR A 161 -23.02 0.65 6.63
C THR A 161 -24.53 0.40 6.74
N ALA A 162 -25.13 -0.34 5.78
CA ALA A 162 -26.59 -0.46 5.67
C ALA A 162 -27.18 -1.56 6.58
N ASP A 163 -26.58 -2.74 6.63
CA ASP A 163 -27.13 -3.92 7.31
C ASP A 163 -26.40 -4.26 8.62
N ASN A 164 -25.15 -3.82 8.75
CA ASN A 164 -24.39 -3.86 9.98
C ASN A 164 -23.73 -2.50 10.15
N PRO A 165 -23.88 -1.84 11.29
CA PRO A 165 -23.10 -0.65 11.56
C PRO A 165 -21.63 -0.99 11.33
N ALA A 166 -20.94 -0.14 10.60
CA ALA A 166 -19.55 -0.34 10.11
C ALA A 166 -18.56 -0.75 11.23
N SER A 167 -18.99 -0.68 12.46
CA SER A 167 -18.28 -1.16 13.63
C SER A 167 -19.26 -1.49 14.74
N GLU A 168 -19.80 -2.68 14.73
CA GLU A 168 -20.51 -3.16 15.92
C GLU A 168 -19.49 -3.82 16.86
N VAL A 169 -19.21 -3.15 17.98
CA VAL A 169 -18.40 -3.71 19.05
C VAL A 169 -19.32 -4.01 20.21
N ARG A 170 -19.51 -5.29 20.50
CA ARG A 170 -20.25 -5.75 21.68
C ARG A 170 -19.27 -6.22 22.75
N MET A 171 -19.54 -5.81 23.96
CA MET A 171 -18.83 -6.29 25.15
C MET A 171 -19.87 -6.84 26.13
N TRP A 172 -19.62 -8.03 26.63
CA TRP A 172 -20.48 -8.61 27.65
C TRP A 172 -19.65 -9.45 28.64
N TYR A 173 -20.17 -9.58 29.85
CA TYR A 173 -19.62 -10.46 30.84
C TYR A 173 -20.25 -11.86 30.68
N ASN A 174 -19.41 -12.89 30.63
CA ASN A 174 -19.84 -14.27 30.63
C ASN A 174 -19.75 -14.82 32.09
N PRO A 175 -20.87 -15.01 32.80
CA PRO A 175 -20.83 -15.45 34.17
C PRO A 175 -20.38 -16.90 34.33
N ASP A 176 -20.57 -17.74 33.31
CA ASP A 176 -20.23 -19.18 33.37
C ASP A 176 -18.72 -19.40 33.39
N GLU A 177 -17.98 -18.54 32.69
CA GLU A 177 -16.50 -18.61 32.57
C GLU A 177 -15.81 -17.47 33.34
N MET A 178 -16.57 -16.62 34.03
CA MET A 178 -16.08 -15.45 34.79
C MET A 178 -15.16 -14.53 33.95
N GLU A 179 -15.46 -14.37 32.66
CA GLU A 179 -14.63 -13.55 31.74
C GLU A 179 -15.42 -12.48 31.00
N ASN A 180 -14.72 -11.39 30.60
CA ASN A 180 -15.28 -10.38 29.73
C ASN A 180 -15.02 -10.78 28.28
N ARG A 181 -16.09 -10.97 27.51
CA ARG A 181 -16.04 -11.29 26.10
C ARG A 181 -16.26 -10.03 25.26
N GLN A 182 -15.52 -9.95 24.15
CA GLN A 182 -15.63 -8.86 23.18
C GLN A 182 -15.81 -9.46 21.79
N ARG A 183 -16.72 -8.87 21.01
CA ARG A 183 -16.92 -9.23 19.61
C ARG A 183 -16.97 -7.96 18.78
N ALA A 184 -16.20 -7.95 17.70
CA ALA A 184 -16.29 -6.92 16.68
C ALA A 184 -16.63 -7.58 15.33
N VAL A 185 -17.58 -7.00 14.60
CA VAL A 185 -18.00 -7.48 13.27
C VAL A 185 -17.88 -6.31 12.31
N PHE A 186 -17.14 -6.52 11.23
CA PHE A 186 -16.94 -5.55 10.16
C PHE A 186 -17.16 -6.23 8.81
N ALA A 187 -17.79 -5.52 7.87
CA ALA A 187 -17.83 -5.91 6.47
C ALA A 187 -17.07 -4.85 5.66
N ILE A 188 -15.86 -5.20 5.26
CA ILE A 188 -14.91 -4.30 4.60
C ILE A 188 -14.36 -5.02 3.37
N GLY A 189 -14.09 -4.28 2.29
CA GLY A 189 -13.37 -4.71 1.12
C GLY A 189 -12.56 -3.58 0.53
N CYS A 190 -11.70 -3.88 -0.42
CA CYS A 190 -10.97 -2.87 -1.19
C CYS A 190 -10.93 -3.24 -2.66
N GLU A 191 -10.74 -2.23 -3.50
CA GLU A 191 -10.65 -2.40 -4.96
C GLU A 191 -9.87 -1.24 -5.58
N ILE A 192 -9.34 -1.49 -6.77
CA ILE A 192 -8.77 -0.49 -7.67
C ILE A 192 -9.81 -0.19 -8.75
N LEU A 193 -10.23 1.06 -8.87
CA LEU A 193 -11.32 1.45 -9.75
C LEU A 193 -10.95 1.39 -11.24
N ASP A 194 -9.73 1.82 -11.57
CA ASP A 194 -9.27 1.94 -12.97
C ASP A 194 -7.82 1.49 -13.08
N ASP A 195 -7.61 0.38 -13.79
CA ASP A 195 -6.29 -0.23 -14.00
C ASP A 195 -5.39 0.64 -14.87
N GLU A 196 -5.96 1.42 -15.77
CA GLU A 196 -5.21 2.32 -16.65
C GLU A 196 -4.52 3.46 -15.89
N LEU A 197 -4.99 3.78 -14.69
CA LEU A 197 -4.41 4.80 -13.83
C LEU A 197 -3.32 4.25 -12.91
N VAL A 198 -3.03 2.96 -12.95
CA VAL A 198 -2.03 2.32 -12.10
C VAL A 198 -0.79 1.96 -12.90
N SER A 199 0.38 2.26 -12.34
CA SER A 199 1.65 1.66 -12.77
C SER A 199 2.28 0.96 -11.59
N ALA A 200 2.82 -0.21 -11.83
CA ALA A 200 3.45 -1.01 -10.77
C ALA A 200 4.77 -1.60 -11.23
N VAL A 201 5.75 -1.57 -10.33
CA VAL A 201 7.01 -2.33 -10.45
C VAL A 201 7.10 -3.17 -9.19
N ILE A 202 7.15 -4.48 -9.37
CA ILE A 202 7.17 -5.45 -8.28
C ILE A 202 8.30 -6.44 -8.47
N ASN A 203 8.76 -7.02 -7.36
CA ASN A 203 9.60 -8.21 -7.40
C ASN A 203 8.69 -9.44 -7.58
N GLN A 204 8.92 -10.25 -8.60
CA GLN A 204 8.31 -11.58 -8.67
C GLN A 204 9.15 -12.55 -7.87
N ALA A 205 8.61 -12.96 -6.73
CA ALA A 205 9.12 -14.12 -6.02
C ALA A 205 8.82 -15.42 -6.77
#